data_9ca1dd3e2ecb5f9a7782c8f328dae0a3
#
_entry.id   9ca1dd3e2ecb5f9a7782c8f328dae0a3
#
_cell.length_a   1.000
_cell.length_b   1.000
_cell.length_c   1.000
_cell.angle_alpha   90.00
_cell.angle_beta   90.00
_cell.angle_gamma   90.00
#
_symmetry.space_group_name_H-M   'P 1'
#
loop_
_entity.id
_entity.type
_entity.pdbx_description
1 polymer ?
#
loop_
_entity_poly.entity_id
_entity_poly.type
_entity_poly.pdbx_seq_one_letter_code
_entity_poly.pdbx_strand_id
1 'polypeptide(L)'
;MKVMAFNARPDERAFFDHFGQSLNMDLELQPGTLTVDNAGLTRGFDGISCTCDLPAPVLEKLAENGVRYAALRTIGYDNVDLEAAKRLGIRVSHAGYSPYSVANYTVMLMLMCIRKAGYIMFRSHTADS
;
A
#
# COMPACT_ATOMS: atom_id res chain seq x y z
N MET A 1 2.74 15.62 13.03
CA MET A 1 3.19 15.17 11.71
C MET A 1 1.95 14.93 10.86
N LYS A 2 1.92 15.48 9.65
CA LYS A 2 0.80 15.34 8.73
C LYS A 2 1.13 14.34 7.62
N VAL A 3 0.30 13.30 7.43
CA VAL A 3 0.55 12.20 6.49
C VAL A 3 -0.67 11.97 5.61
N MET A 4 -0.46 11.83 4.31
CA MET A 4 -1.50 11.45 3.36
C MET A 4 -1.36 9.97 2.97
N ALA A 5 -2.43 9.21 3.13
CA ALA A 5 -2.46 7.80 2.76
C ALA A 5 -3.17 7.61 1.42
N PHE A 6 -2.42 7.23 0.38
CA PHE A 6 -2.94 6.89 -0.94
C PHE A 6 -3.33 5.41 -1.03
N ASN A 7 -4.22 5.06 -1.97
CA ASN A 7 -4.81 3.71 -2.10
C ASN A 7 -5.43 3.23 -0.78
N ALA A 8 -5.98 4.16 0.00
CA ALA A 8 -6.62 3.82 1.27
C ALA A 8 -7.96 3.13 1.00
N ARG A 9 -8.11 1.93 1.53
CA ARG A 9 -9.33 1.15 1.41
C ARG A 9 -10.29 1.51 2.54
N PRO A 10 -11.61 1.33 2.35
CA PRO A 10 -12.60 1.63 3.39
C PRO A 10 -12.39 0.85 4.69
N ASP A 11 -11.91 -0.41 4.60
CA ASP A 11 -11.64 -1.28 5.74
C ASP A 11 -10.38 -0.88 6.53
N GLU A 12 -9.49 -0.08 5.96
CA GLU A 12 -8.30 0.44 6.64
C GLU A 12 -8.60 1.67 7.51
N ARG A 13 -9.71 2.36 7.27
CA ARG A 13 -10.02 3.65 7.92
C ARG A 13 -9.96 3.60 9.44
N ALA A 14 -10.60 2.60 10.03
CA ALA A 14 -10.64 2.48 11.49
C ALA A 14 -9.23 2.33 12.11
N PHE A 15 -8.32 1.67 11.41
CA PHE A 15 -6.91 1.53 11.83
C PHE A 15 -6.16 2.86 11.71
N PHE A 16 -6.33 3.58 10.60
CA PHE A 16 -5.72 4.90 10.44
C PHE A 16 -6.21 5.88 11.50
N ASP A 17 -7.51 5.92 11.78
CA ASP A 17 -8.09 6.79 12.81
C ASP A 17 -7.54 6.44 14.20
N HIS A 18 -7.48 5.15 14.54
CA HIS A 18 -6.95 4.68 15.82
C HIS A 18 -5.46 5.05 16.02
N PHE A 19 -4.61 4.72 15.04
CA PHE A 19 -3.19 5.00 15.13
C PHE A 19 -2.87 6.49 14.96
N GLY A 20 -3.62 7.21 14.14
CA GLY A 20 -3.51 8.66 14.02
C GLY A 20 -3.69 9.36 15.36
N GLN A 21 -4.74 8.97 16.11
CA GLN A 21 -4.98 9.51 17.45
C GLN A 21 -3.89 9.10 18.44
N SER A 22 -3.54 7.81 18.49
CA SER A 22 -2.56 7.30 19.47
C SER A 22 -1.16 7.86 19.28
N LEU A 23 -0.78 8.19 18.03
CA LEU A 23 0.54 8.72 17.68
C LEU A 23 0.53 10.26 17.50
N ASN A 24 -0.59 10.91 17.74
CA ASN A 24 -0.79 12.35 17.52
C ASN A 24 -0.38 12.78 16.10
N MET A 25 -0.87 12.02 15.10
CA MET A 25 -0.64 12.26 13.68
C MET A 25 -1.92 12.73 13.01
N ASP A 26 -1.80 13.73 12.16
CA ASP A 26 -2.87 14.17 11.27
C ASP A 26 -2.83 13.31 9.99
N LEU A 27 -3.86 12.47 9.80
CA LEU A 27 -3.92 11.50 8.70
C LEU A 27 -5.07 11.85 7.76
N GLU A 28 -4.75 12.00 6.47
CA GLU A 28 -5.72 12.21 5.41
C GLU A 28 -5.72 11.01 4.44
N LEU A 29 -6.91 10.47 4.16
CA LEU A 29 -7.05 9.27 3.35
C LEU A 29 -7.50 9.61 1.93
N GLN A 30 -6.75 9.12 0.96
CA GLN A 30 -7.05 9.22 -0.47
C GLN A 30 -7.28 7.81 -1.05
N PRO A 31 -8.46 7.52 -1.61
CA PRO A 31 -8.73 6.20 -2.19
C PRO A 31 -7.97 5.96 -3.51
N GLY A 32 -7.56 7.04 -4.19
CA GLY A 32 -6.86 6.98 -5.46
C GLY A 32 -5.37 6.66 -5.33
N THR A 33 -4.79 6.19 -6.44
CA THR A 33 -3.35 5.97 -6.59
C THR A 33 -2.62 7.30 -6.72
N LEU A 34 -1.45 7.43 -6.10
CA LEU A 34 -0.57 8.57 -6.30
C LEU A 34 0.07 8.50 -7.69
N THR A 35 0.01 9.63 -8.39
CA THR A 35 0.62 9.84 -9.71
C THR A 35 1.30 11.21 -9.75
N VAL A 36 2.04 11.49 -10.81
CA VAL A 36 2.64 12.83 -11.03
C VAL A 36 1.56 13.92 -11.07
N ASP A 37 0.40 13.63 -11.68
CA ASP A 37 -0.67 14.60 -11.88
C ASP A 37 -1.35 15.01 -10.58
N ASN A 38 -1.49 14.10 -9.63
CA ASN A 38 -2.14 14.36 -8.35
C ASN A 38 -1.17 14.57 -7.18
N ALA A 39 0.12 14.48 -7.41
CA ALA A 39 1.13 14.69 -6.37
C ALA A 39 1.01 16.06 -5.69
N GLY A 40 0.43 17.06 -6.36
CA GLY A 40 0.14 18.37 -5.79
C GLY A 40 -0.72 18.34 -4.51
N LEU A 41 -1.51 17.28 -4.31
CA LEU A 41 -2.31 17.07 -3.10
C LEU A 41 -1.44 16.92 -1.84
N THR A 42 -0.19 16.50 -1.98
CA THR A 42 0.73 16.29 -0.85
C THR A 42 1.39 17.57 -0.32
N ARG A 43 1.03 18.73 -0.89
CA ARG A 43 1.58 20.01 -0.41
C ARG A 43 1.19 20.28 1.04
N GLY A 44 2.21 20.52 1.88
CA GLY A 44 2.02 20.75 3.32
C GLY A 44 1.90 19.46 4.14
N PHE A 45 2.18 18.31 3.54
CA PHE A 45 2.29 17.03 4.23
C PHE A 45 3.78 16.70 4.47
N ASP A 46 4.06 16.12 5.64
CA ASP A 46 5.41 15.66 6.00
C ASP A 46 5.75 14.32 5.36
N GLY A 47 4.72 13.49 5.14
CA GLY A 47 4.89 12.13 4.64
C GLY A 47 3.69 11.59 3.87
N ILE A 48 3.93 10.50 3.17
CA ILE A 48 2.90 9.70 2.52
C ILE A 48 2.91 8.26 3.04
N SER A 49 1.75 7.59 2.97
CA SER A 49 1.64 6.14 3.10
C SER A 49 0.94 5.59 1.86
N CYS A 50 1.52 4.58 1.21
CA CYS A 50 0.95 4.08 -0.04
C CYS A 50 1.27 2.61 -0.33
N THR A 51 0.57 2.07 -1.33
CA THR A 51 0.86 0.79 -2.01
C THR A 51 1.15 1.02 -3.50
N CYS A 52 1.43 2.26 -3.88
CA CYS A 52 1.65 2.67 -5.27
C CYS A 52 3.14 2.67 -5.66
N ASP A 53 3.38 2.77 -6.96
CA ASP A 53 4.71 2.95 -7.50
C ASP A 53 5.22 4.36 -7.19
N LEU A 54 6.50 4.45 -6.88
CA LEU A 54 7.20 5.71 -6.60
C LEU A 54 8.43 5.88 -7.52
N PRO A 55 8.20 6.08 -8.82
CA PRO A 55 9.29 6.37 -9.75
C PRO A 55 9.85 7.78 -9.51
N ALA A 56 11.03 8.06 -10.06
CA ALA A 56 11.72 9.35 -9.89
C ALA A 56 10.81 10.57 -10.11
N PRO A 57 9.99 10.68 -11.16
CA PRO A 57 9.14 11.87 -11.37
C PRO A 57 8.11 12.10 -10.25
N VAL A 58 7.57 11.03 -9.65
CA VAL A 58 6.66 11.14 -8.50
C VAL A 58 7.42 11.62 -7.28
N LEU A 59 8.58 11.02 -6.99
CA LEU A 59 9.43 11.41 -5.86
C LEU A 59 9.89 12.86 -5.96
N GLU A 60 10.22 13.34 -7.15
CA GLU A 60 10.59 14.74 -7.40
C GLU A 60 9.46 15.69 -7.02
N LYS A 61 8.22 15.37 -7.43
CA LYS A 61 7.05 16.14 -7.04
C LYS A 61 6.77 16.12 -5.54
N LEU A 62 6.96 14.97 -4.91
CA LEU A 62 6.83 14.84 -3.46
C LEU A 62 7.85 15.71 -2.73
N ALA A 63 9.11 15.69 -3.17
CA ALA A 63 10.18 16.51 -2.60
C ALA A 63 9.91 18.02 -2.78
N GLU A 64 9.44 18.44 -3.96
CA GLU A 64 9.02 19.83 -4.24
C GLU A 64 7.90 20.29 -3.30
N ASN A 65 7.00 19.38 -2.91
CA ASN A 65 5.90 19.65 -1.98
C ASN A 65 6.30 19.61 -0.49
N GLY A 66 7.56 19.25 -0.20
CA GLY A 66 8.09 19.21 1.16
C GLY A 66 7.96 17.84 1.85
N VAL A 67 7.50 16.81 1.15
CA VAL A 67 7.41 15.43 1.69
C VAL A 67 8.80 14.87 1.97
N ARG A 68 8.98 14.32 3.19
CA ARG A 68 10.25 13.77 3.68
C ARG A 68 10.19 12.28 3.97
N TYR A 69 8.99 11.71 4.04
CA TYR A 69 8.77 10.32 4.45
C TYR A 69 7.82 9.62 3.50
N ALA A 70 8.18 8.41 3.08
CA ALA A 70 7.33 7.51 2.30
C ALA A 70 7.25 6.15 3.00
N ALA A 71 6.07 5.82 3.55
CA ALA A 71 5.80 4.56 4.23
C ALA A 71 5.01 3.63 3.32
N LEU A 72 5.65 2.57 2.83
CA LEU A 72 5.00 1.56 2.01
C LEU A 72 4.20 0.60 2.88
N ARG A 73 2.94 0.35 2.52
CA ARG A 73 2.11 -0.68 3.16
C ARG A 73 2.28 -2.06 2.50
N THR A 74 3.41 -2.26 1.83
CA THR A 74 3.82 -3.51 1.19
C THR A 74 5.13 -4.00 1.80
N ILE A 75 5.44 -5.30 1.67
CA ILE A 75 6.74 -5.84 2.04
C ILE A 75 7.76 -5.60 0.92
N GLY A 76 7.33 -5.72 -0.35
CA GLY A 76 8.15 -5.40 -1.52
C GLY A 76 8.30 -3.90 -1.71
N TYR A 77 9.45 -3.50 -2.24
CA TYR A 77 9.79 -2.10 -2.56
C TYR A 77 10.45 -1.94 -3.93
N ASP A 78 10.32 -2.96 -4.78
CA ASP A 78 10.90 -2.96 -6.14
C ASP A 78 10.30 -1.89 -7.05
N ASN A 79 9.13 -1.37 -6.67
CA ASN A 79 8.40 -0.31 -7.34
C ASN A 79 8.81 1.10 -6.90
N VAL A 80 9.90 1.24 -6.11
CA VAL A 80 10.41 2.52 -5.62
C VAL A 80 11.80 2.79 -6.19
N ASP A 81 12.00 3.96 -6.77
CA ASP A 81 13.32 4.44 -7.16
C ASP A 81 14.09 4.93 -5.91
N LEU A 82 14.79 4.00 -5.25
CA LEU A 82 15.55 4.28 -4.02
C LEU A 82 16.71 5.26 -4.24
N GLU A 83 17.30 5.28 -5.42
CA GLU A 83 18.39 6.23 -5.74
C GLU A 83 17.85 7.65 -5.85
N ALA A 84 16.70 7.82 -6.51
CA ALA A 84 16.00 9.10 -6.54
C ALA A 84 15.56 9.53 -5.14
N ALA A 85 14.96 8.64 -4.35
CA ALA A 85 14.54 8.94 -2.99
C ALA A 85 15.72 9.43 -2.12
N LYS A 86 16.86 8.74 -2.19
CA LYS A 86 18.09 9.11 -1.49
C LYS A 86 18.62 10.49 -1.92
N ARG A 87 18.68 10.75 -3.22
CA ARG A 87 19.11 12.05 -3.79
C ARG A 87 18.20 13.19 -3.31
N LEU A 88 16.89 12.95 -3.21
CA LEU A 88 15.89 13.93 -2.83
C LEU A 88 15.70 14.04 -1.31
N GLY A 89 16.39 13.23 -0.52
CA GLY A 89 16.30 13.23 0.94
C GLY A 89 14.98 12.68 1.49
N ILE A 90 14.26 11.87 0.69
CA ILE A 90 13.05 11.17 1.12
C ILE A 90 13.43 9.86 1.79
N ARG A 91 13.01 9.68 3.03
CA ARG A 91 13.20 8.41 3.77
C ARG A 91 12.09 7.45 3.42
N VAL A 92 12.46 6.26 2.92
CA VAL A 92 11.52 5.20 2.57
C VAL A 92 11.53 4.13 3.65
N SER A 93 10.36 3.69 4.07
CA SER A 93 10.16 2.51 4.92
C SER A 93 9.13 1.58 4.29
N HIS A 94 9.16 0.31 4.68
CA HIS A 94 8.21 -0.69 4.19
C HIS A 94 7.63 -1.50 5.37
N ALA A 95 6.52 -2.21 5.11
CA ALA A 95 5.90 -3.05 6.12
C ALA A 95 6.72 -4.35 6.30
N GLY A 96 7.06 -4.66 7.56
CA GLY A 96 7.73 -5.91 7.91
C GLY A 96 6.73 -6.96 8.35
N TYR A 97 6.36 -7.89 7.44
CA TYR A 97 5.57 -9.08 7.79
C TYR A 97 6.16 -10.33 7.13
N SER A 98 5.78 -11.50 7.65
CA SER A 98 6.31 -12.75 7.11
C SER A 98 5.80 -13.04 5.70
N PRO A 99 6.66 -13.30 4.70
CA PRO A 99 6.25 -13.69 3.36
C PRO A 99 5.63 -15.10 3.30
N TYR A 100 5.78 -15.90 4.35
CA TYR A 100 5.25 -17.28 4.39
C TYR A 100 3.73 -17.33 4.24
N SER A 101 3.01 -16.34 4.76
CA SER A 101 1.56 -16.28 4.62
C SER A 101 1.14 -16.19 3.15
N VAL A 102 1.80 -15.34 2.37
CA VAL A 102 1.54 -15.19 0.93
C VAL A 102 1.96 -16.44 0.16
N ALA A 103 3.12 -17.02 0.49
CA ALA A 103 3.61 -18.26 -0.13
C ALA A 103 2.64 -19.42 0.11
N ASN A 104 2.18 -19.62 1.35
CA ASN A 104 1.23 -20.67 1.71
C ASN A 104 -0.10 -20.49 0.99
N TYR A 105 -0.61 -19.26 0.92
CA TYR A 105 -1.83 -18.95 0.18
C TYR A 105 -1.69 -19.27 -1.31
N THR A 106 -0.56 -18.93 -1.91
CA THR A 106 -0.25 -19.23 -3.32
C THR A 106 -0.24 -20.74 -3.57
N VAL A 107 0.44 -21.50 -2.72
CA VAL A 107 0.48 -22.97 -2.83
C VAL A 107 -0.92 -23.55 -2.67
N MET A 108 -1.70 -23.05 -1.71
CA MET A 108 -3.10 -23.47 -1.51
C MET A 108 -3.92 -23.25 -2.78
N LEU A 109 -3.83 -22.08 -3.41
CA LEU A 109 -4.53 -21.77 -4.66
C LEU A 109 -4.11 -22.70 -5.80
N MET A 110 -2.81 -22.98 -5.95
CA MET A 110 -2.29 -23.93 -6.92
C MET A 110 -2.91 -25.32 -6.73
N LEU A 111 -2.93 -25.83 -5.51
CA LEU A 111 -3.53 -27.13 -5.19
C LEU A 111 -5.04 -27.13 -5.44
N MET A 112 -5.75 -26.06 -5.09
CA MET A 112 -7.18 -25.93 -5.38
C MET A 112 -7.46 -25.94 -6.88
N CYS A 113 -6.64 -25.32 -7.71
CA CYS A 113 -6.76 -25.35 -9.16
C CYS A 113 -6.51 -26.77 -9.73
N ILE A 114 -5.42 -27.41 -9.33
CA ILE A 114 -5.05 -28.78 -9.78
C ILE A 114 -6.14 -29.78 -9.40
N ARG A 115 -6.69 -29.68 -8.20
CA ARG A 115 -7.75 -30.56 -7.70
C ARG A 115 -9.15 -30.15 -8.16
N LYS A 116 -9.29 -29.06 -8.91
CA LYS A 116 -10.60 -28.51 -9.34
C LYS A 116 -11.56 -28.26 -8.17
N ALA A 117 -11.04 -27.80 -7.01
CA ALA A 117 -11.79 -27.71 -5.77
C ALA A 117 -13.04 -26.83 -5.93
N GLY A 118 -12.94 -25.68 -6.60
CA GLY A 118 -14.09 -24.81 -6.87
C GLY A 118 -15.20 -25.49 -7.65
N TYR A 119 -14.85 -26.28 -8.65
CA TYR A 119 -15.82 -27.05 -9.44
C TYR A 119 -16.51 -28.13 -8.58
N ILE A 120 -15.76 -28.85 -7.77
CA ILE A 120 -16.30 -29.87 -6.87
C ILE A 120 -17.25 -29.24 -5.86
N MET A 121 -16.85 -28.13 -5.24
CA MET A 121 -17.70 -27.38 -4.30
C MET A 121 -18.98 -26.89 -4.95
N PHE A 122 -18.90 -26.30 -6.15
CA PHE A 122 -20.07 -25.88 -6.90
C PHE A 122 -21.02 -27.04 -7.17
N ARG A 123 -20.51 -28.19 -7.63
CA ARG A 123 -21.32 -29.37 -7.87
C ARG A 123 -21.99 -29.93 -6.61
N SER A 124 -21.29 -29.97 -5.47
CA SER A 124 -21.87 -30.47 -4.25
C SER A 124 -23.02 -29.60 -3.73
N HIS A 125 -22.96 -28.28 -3.97
CA HIS A 125 -24.08 -27.37 -3.64
C HIS A 125 -25.26 -27.44 -4.60
N THR A 126 -25.04 -27.85 -5.87
CA THR A 126 -26.12 -27.87 -6.87
C THR A 126 -26.71 -29.27 -7.10
N ALA A 127 -26.04 -30.33 -6.63
CA ALA A 127 -26.51 -31.69 -6.82
C ALA A 127 -27.48 -32.20 -5.73
N ASP A 128 -27.61 -31.47 -4.64
CA ASP A 128 -28.53 -31.78 -3.52
C ASP A 128 -29.87 -31.01 -3.61
N SER A 129 -30.22 -30.49 -4.80
CA SER A 129 -31.49 -29.80 -5.05
C SER A 129 -32.36 -30.52 -6.09
#